data_f2e4c2f200942d3cddd1f7fb9247f516
#
_entry.id   f2e4c2f200942d3cddd1f7fb9247f516
#
_cell.length_a   1.000
_cell.length_b   1.000
_cell.length_c   1.000
_cell.angle_alpha   90.00
_cell.angle_beta   90.00
_cell.angle_gamma   90.00
#
_symmetry.space_group_name_H-M   'P 1'
#
loop_
_entity.id
_entity.type
_entity.pdbx_description
1 polymer ?
#
loop_
_entity_poly.entity_id
_entity_poly.type
_entity_poly.pdbx_seq_one_letter_code
_entity_poly.pdbx_strand_id
1 'polypeptide(L)'
;MPSVNIDLQAHPNLQFRIDCFTVPAASRPDFEAAMHRNLAFIETLQGFEGHVVFEKTAGPSAFDVVTIGVWESPEAVAAAGEKVRAHYQSIGFDMPAMLARWGVTAALGFYNAPPAMQ
;
A
#
# COMPACT_ATOMS: atom_id res chain seq x y z
N MET A 1 -5.26 -4.60 -16.17
CA MET A 1 -5.99 -4.36 -14.90
C MET A 1 -5.34 -5.18 -13.79
N PRO A 2 -4.99 -4.55 -12.68
CA PRO A 2 -4.57 -5.32 -11.52
C PRO A 2 -5.72 -6.19 -11.02
N SER A 3 -5.38 -7.39 -10.58
CA SER A 3 -6.34 -8.31 -9.98
C SER A 3 -5.82 -8.76 -8.62
N VAL A 4 -6.73 -8.92 -7.67
CA VAL A 4 -6.42 -9.44 -6.35
C VAL A 4 -7.29 -10.66 -6.12
N ASN A 5 -6.64 -11.79 -5.84
CA ASN A 5 -7.32 -13.02 -5.47
C ASN A 5 -7.08 -13.28 -3.99
N ILE A 6 -8.17 -13.29 -3.22
CA ILE A 6 -8.12 -13.53 -1.78
C ILE A 6 -8.87 -14.82 -1.49
N ASP A 7 -8.12 -15.89 -1.28
CA ASP A 7 -8.64 -17.17 -0.84
C ASP A 7 -8.00 -17.50 0.50
N LEU A 8 -8.70 -17.17 1.57
CA LEU A 8 -8.18 -17.33 2.92
C LEU A 8 -8.03 -18.76 3.35
N GLN A 9 -8.79 -19.70 2.75
CA GLN A 9 -8.65 -21.12 3.05
C GLN A 9 -7.40 -21.71 2.42
N ALA A 10 -7.12 -21.35 1.16
CA ALA A 10 -5.93 -21.80 0.46
C ALA A 10 -4.67 -21.07 0.96
N HIS A 11 -4.82 -19.83 1.40
CA HIS A 11 -3.70 -18.96 1.77
C HIS A 11 -3.96 -18.28 3.13
N PRO A 12 -3.87 -19.03 4.25
CA PRO A 12 -4.21 -18.48 5.56
C PRO A 12 -3.20 -17.47 6.11
N ASN A 13 -2.00 -17.40 5.51
CA ASN A 13 -0.93 -16.54 5.99
C ASN A 13 -0.84 -15.20 5.23
N LEU A 14 -1.81 -14.89 4.37
CA LEU A 14 -1.82 -13.64 3.64
C LEU A 14 -1.73 -12.44 4.59
N GLN A 15 -0.92 -11.47 4.18
CA GLN A 15 -0.78 -10.19 4.86
C GLN A 15 -1.27 -9.08 3.95
N PHE A 16 -1.93 -8.09 4.55
CA PHE A 16 -2.49 -6.97 3.82
C PHE A 16 -1.84 -5.69 4.32
N ARG A 17 -1.19 -4.97 3.41
CA ARG A 17 -0.77 -3.61 3.69
C ARG A 17 -1.92 -2.70 3.32
N ILE A 18 -2.50 -2.02 4.30
CA ILE A 18 -3.63 -1.13 4.08
C ILE A 18 -3.20 0.29 4.45
N ASP A 19 -3.18 1.16 3.47
CA ASP A 19 -2.79 2.55 3.64
C ASP A 19 -3.97 3.45 3.28
N CYS A 20 -4.30 4.37 4.17
CA CYS A 20 -5.40 5.32 4.01
C CYS A 20 -4.81 6.72 3.93
N PHE A 21 -5.26 7.50 2.94
CA PHE A 21 -4.70 8.83 2.68
C PHE A 21 -5.79 9.88 2.54
N THR A 22 -5.50 11.09 3.06
CA THR A 22 -6.24 12.30 2.71
C THR A 22 -5.33 13.14 1.83
N VAL A 23 -5.70 13.34 0.57
CA VAL A 23 -4.84 13.96 -0.44
C VAL A 23 -5.44 15.26 -0.93
N PRO A 24 -4.77 16.41 -0.66
CA PRO A 24 -5.22 17.69 -1.23
C PRO A 24 -5.23 17.64 -2.76
N ALA A 25 -6.24 18.23 -3.37
CA ALA A 25 -6.42 18.22 -4.82
C ALA A 25 -5.17 18.73 -5.56
N ALA A 26 -4.53 19.76 -5.04
CA ALA A 26 -3.34 20.34 -5.66
C ALA A 26 -2.15 19.36 -5.68
N SER A 27 -2.08 18.45 -4.73
CA SER A 27 -0.98 17.47 -4.61
C SER A 27 -1.29 16.13 -5.28
N ARG A 28 -2.52 15.94 -5.76
CA ARG A 28 -2.98 14.67 -6.31
C ARG A 28 -2.11 14.15 -7.46
N PRO A 29 -1.74 14.97 -8.46
CA PRO A 29 -0.90 14.49 -9.55
C PRO A 29 0.47 13.98 -9.10
N ASP A 30 1.14 14.70 -8.20
CA ASP A 30 2.46 14.30 -7.69
C ASP A 30 2.35 13.04 -6.81
N PHE A 31 1.31 12.97 -5.99
CA PHE A 31 1.02 11.82 -5.16
C PHE A 31 0.82 10.57 -6.03
N GLU A 32 -0.03 10.66 -7.05
CA GLU A 32 -0.30 9.53 -7.94
C GLU A 32 0.95 9.07 -8.70
N ALA A 33 1.76 10.02 -9.19
CA ALA A 33 3.00 9.69 -9.89
C ALA A 33 3.97 8.91 -8.99
N ALA A 34 4.11 9.32 -7.74
CA ALA A 34 4.96 8.63 -6.78
C ALA A 34 4.42 7.24 -6.45
N MET A 35 3.10 7.10 -6.29
CA MET A 35 2.47 5.82 -6.01
C MET A 35 2.69 4.84 -7.16
N HIS A 36 2.51 5.27 -8.40
CA HIS A 36 2.76 4.43 -9.58
C HIS A 36 4.22 3.98 -9.65
N ARG A 37 5.16 4.89 -9.42
CA ARG A 37 6.58 4.57 -9.43
C ARG A 37 6.94 3.55 -8.36
N ASN A 38 6.46 3.76 -7.15
CA ASN A 38 6.75 2.89 -6.03
C ASN A 38 6.14 1.51 -6.22
N LEU A 39 4.90 1.45 -6.74
CA LEU A 39 4.23 0.20 -7.03
C LEU A 39 4.97 -0.60 -8.11
N ALA A 40 5.48 0.05 -9.14
CA ALA A 40 6.23 -0.62 -10.19
C ALA A 40 7.44 -1.37 -9.62
N PHE A 41 8.11 -0.82 -8.61
CA PHE A 41 9.18 -1.52 -7.90
C PHE A 41 8.63 -2.67 -7.05
N ILE A 42 7.58 -2.41 -6.26
CA ILE A 42 7.01 -3.38 -5.34
C ILE A 42 6.51 -4.63 -6.08
N GLU A 43 5.94 -4.45 -7.27
CA GLU A 43 5.46 -5.56 -8.10
C GLU A 43 6.57 -6.54 -8.50
N THR A 44 7.84 -6.14 -8.45
CA THR A 44 8.97 -7.01 -8.75
C THR A 44 9.39 -7.87 -7.57
N LEU A 45 8.87 -7.62 -6.37
CA LEU A 45 9.33 -8.29 -5.16
C LEU A 45 8.64 -9.63 -4.96
N GLN A 46 9.42 -10.59 -4.46
CA GLN A 46 8.91 -11.93 -4.16
C GLN A 46 7.85 -11.87 -3.06
N GLY A 47 6.77 -12.60 -3.27
CA GLY A 47 5.67 -12.70 -2.30
C GLY A 47 4.60 -11.64 -2.44
N PHE A 48 4.76 -10.69 -3.36
CA PHE A 48 3.71 -9.72 -3.66
C PHE A 48 2.65 -10.35 -4.55
N GLU A 49 1.39 -10.37 -4.07
CA GLU A 49 0.29 -11.08 -4.73
C GLU A 49 -0.63 -10.15 -5.52
N GLY A 50 -0.49 -8.85 -5.35
CA GLY A 50 -1.31 -7.89 -6.07
C GLY A 50 -1.74 -6.72 -5.21
N HIS A 51 -2.46 -5.78 -5.84
CA HIS A 51 -2.93 -4.58 -5.16
C HIS A 51 -4.27 -4.13 -5.69
N VAL A 52 -4.94 -3.30 -4.91
CA VAL A 52 -6.13 -2.58 -5.34
C VAL A 52 -6.12 -1.18 -4.70
N VAL A 53 -6.59 -0.21 -5.45
CA VAL A 53 -6.73 1.17 -4.99
C VAL A 53 -8.20 1.54 -4.99
N PHE A 54 -8.65 2.11 -3.88
CA PHE A 54 -10.02 2.62 -3.74
C PHE A 54 -10.00 4.13 -3.63
N GLU A 55 -11.02 4.75 -4.18
CA GLU A 55 -11.27 6.17 -4.04
C GLU A 55 -12.62 6.37 -3.36
N LYS A 56 -12.68 7.26 -2.37
CA LYS A 56 -13.91 7.51 -1.65
C LYS A 56 -14.95 8.14 -2.58
N THR A 57 -16.14 7.58 -2.59
CA THR A 57 -17.27 8.12 -3.36
C THR A 57 -18.33 8.75 -2.48
N ALA A 58 -18.40 8.37 -1.21
CA ALA A 58 -19.39 8.87 -0.25
C ALA A 58 -19.01 8.48 1.17
N GLY A 59 -19.66 9.11 2.14
CA GLY A 59 -19.53 8.73 3.54
C GLY A 59 -18.63 9.67 4.34
N PRO A 60 -18.63 9.50 5.69
CA PRO A 60 -17.97 10.43 6.61
C PRO A 60 -16.46 10.19 6.79
N SER A 61 -15.88 9.19 6.12
CA SER A 61 -14.44 8.92 6.24
C SER A 61 -13.62 10.14 5.84
N ALA A 62 -12.59 10.45 6.61
CA ALA A 62 -11.65 11.51 6.30
C ALA A 62 -10.68 11.14 5.17
N PHE A 63 -10.61 9.86 4.78
CA PHE A 63 -9.64 9.40 3.81
C PHE A 63 -10.25 9.35 2.41
N ASP A 64 -9.50 9.89 1.43
CA ASP A 64 -9.93 9.97 0.03
C ASP A 64 -9.50 8.75 -0.77
N VAL A 65 -8.35 8.19 -0.42
CA VAL A 65 -7.71 7.09 -1.15
C VAL A 65 -7.32 6.00 -0.16
N VAL A 66 -7.64 4.76 -0.49
CA VAL A 66 -7.23 3.59 0.30
C VAL A 66 -6.54 2.62 -0.65
N THR A 67 -5.34 2.18 -0.28
CA THR A 67 -4.60 1.20 -1.07
C THR A 67 -4.43 -0.08 -0.26
N ILE A 68 -4.60 -1.21 -0.92
CA ILE A 68 -4.38 -2.52 -0.31
C ILE A 68 -3.36 -3.26 -1.15
N GLY A 69 -2.25 -3.65 -0.52
CA GLY A 69 -1.26 -4.57 -1.09
C GLY A 69 -1.36 -5.91 -0.41
N VAL A 70 -1.35 -6.98 -1.19
CA VAL A 70 -1.50 -8.35 -0.67
C VAL A 70 -0.16 -9.07 -0.76
N TRP A 71 0.26 -9.68 0.34
CA TRP A 71 1.53 -10.38 0.48
C TRP A 71 1.28 -11.82 0.95
N GLU A 72 2.09 -12.76 0.47
CA GLU A 72 1.88 -14.19 0.74
C GLU A 72 2.08 -14.57 2.21
N SER A 73 2.92 -13.82 2.95
CA SER A 73 3.29 -14.19 4.33
C SER A 73 3.93 -13.03 5.07
N PRO A 74 3.99 -13.10 6.42
CA PRO A 74 4.76 -12.12 7.20
C PRO A 74 6.25 -12.10 6.84
N GLU A 75 6.82 -13.25 6.49
CA GLU A 75 8.23 -13.35 6.11
C GLU A 75 8.50 -12.62 4.79
N ALA A 76 7.58 -12.73 3.84
CA ALA A 76 7.68 -11.98 2.58
C ALA A 76 7.62 -10.47 2.83
N VAL A 77 6.75 -10.03 3.73
CA VAL A 77 6.65 -8.61 4.12
C VAL A 77 7.98 -8.13 4.71
N ALA A 78 8.58 -8.89 5.62
CA ALA A 78 9.83 -8.50 6.25
C ALA A 78 10.97 -8.38 5.23
N ALA A 79 11.10 -9.36 4.34
CA ALA A 79 12.11 -9.36 3.30
C ALA A 79 11.91 -8.21 2.31
N ALA A 80 10.66 -7.96 1.91
CA ALA A 80 10.33 -6.87 1.00
C ALA A 80 10.62 -5.50 1.64
N GLY A 81 10.36 -5.34 2.93
CA GLY A 81 10.57 -4.09 3.64
C GLY A 81 12.00 -3.60 3.56
N GLU A 82 12.96 -4.53 3.67
CA GLU A 82 14.39 -4.18 3.54
C GLU A 82 14.72 -3.70 2.12
N LYS A 83 14.18 -4.38 1.11
CA LYS A 83 14.42 -4.02 -0.29
C LYS A 83 13.78 -2.69 -0.65
N VAL A 84 12.56 -2.43 -0.16
CA VAL A 84 11.87 -1.16 -0.37
C VAL A 84 12.66 0.00 0.26
N ARG A 85 13.13 -0.19 1.48
CA ARG A 85 13.93 0.82 2.17
C ARG A 85 15.20 1.15 1.40
N ALA A 86 15.93 0.12 0.95
CA ALA A 86 17.15 0.30 0.17
C ALA A 86 16.86 1.00 -1.16
N HIS A 87 15.77 0.63 -1.82
CA HIS A 87 15.37 1.25 -3.09
C HIS A 87 15.05 2.74 -2.91
N TYR A 88 14.26 3.08 -1.89
CA TYR A 88 13.91 4.47 -1.62
C TYR A 88 15.15 5.31 -1.31
N GLN A 89 16.09 4.77 -0.55
CA GLN A 89 17.38 5.44 -0.32
C GLN A 89 18.14 5.67 -1.61
N SER A 90 18.15 4.68 -2.51
CA SER A 90 18.89 4.77 -3.78
C SER A 90 18.35 5.84 -4.72
N ILE A 91 17.05 6.11 -4.67
CA ILE A 91 16.39 7.12 -5.52
C ILE A 91 16.15 8.45 -4.78
N GLY A 92 16.61 8.56 -3.53
CA GLY A 92 16.44 9.77 -2.74
C GLY A 92 14.99 10.05 -2.36
N PHE A 93 14.15 9.01 -2.24
CA PHE A 93 12.76 9.17 -1.86
C PHE A 93 12.57 8.99 -0.36
N ASP A 94 12.04 10.02 0.29
CA ASP A 94 11.69 10.02 1.72
C ASP A 94 10.17 10.17 1.81
N MET A 95 9.45 9.08 2.06
CA MET A 95 7.99 9.11 2.07
C MET A 95 7.43 10.05 3.14
N PRO A 96 7.85 9.99 4.42
CA PRO A 96 7.33 10.91 5.42
C PRO A 96 7.53 12.39 5.04
N ALA A 97 8.70 12.75 4.52
CA ALA A 97 8.98 14.10 4.10
C ALA A 97 8.10 14.54 2.93
N MET A 98 7.89 13.66 1.96
CA MET A 98 7.05 13.98 0.80
C MET A 98 5.58 14.09 1.17
N LEU A 99 5.07 13.21 2.04
CA LEU A 99 3.70 13.31 2.52
C LEU A 99 3.47 14.65 3.23
N ALA A 100 4.40 15.05 4.09
CA ALA A 100 4.33 16.34 4.78
C ALA A 100 4.35 17.50 3.79
N ARG A 101 5.23 17.45 2.78
CA ARG A 101 5.36 18.49 1.76
C ARG A 101 4.08 18.64 0.93
N TRP A 102 3.42 17.53 0.62
CA TRP A 102 2.18 17.55 -0.16
C TRP A 102 0.94 17.83 0.69
N GLY A 103 1.09 17.91 2.01
CA GLY A 103 -0.04 18.06 2.92
C GLY A 103 -0.91 16.83 3.01
N VAL A 104 -0.35 15.65 2.73
CA VAL A 104 -1.07 14.38 2.77
C VAL A 104 -1.06 13.83 4.18
N THR A 105 -2.23 13.48 4.69
CA THR A 105 -2.38 12.74 5.94
C THR A 105 -2.48 11.25 5.61
N ALA A 106 -1.74 10.42 6.33
CA ALA A 106 -1.69 8.99 6.06
C ALA A 106 -1.86 8.16 7.33
N ALA A 107 -2.59 7.05 7.21
CA ALA A 107 -2.66 6.00 8.23
C ALA A 107 -2.22 4.70 7.55
N LEU A 108 -1.11 4.14 8.02
CA LEU A 108 -0.44 3.01 7.38
C LEU A 108 -0.45 1.80 8.32
N GLY A 109 -0.66 0.62 7.79
CA GLY A 109 -0.61 -0.57 8.63
C GLY A 109 -0.57 -1.87 7.85
N PHE A 110 -0.21 -2.92 8.59
CA PHE A 110 -0.29 -4.30 8.12
C PHE A 110 -1.37 -5.03 8.90
N TYR A 111 -2.12 -5.85 8.19
CA TYR A 111 -3.29 -6.55 8.75
C TYR A 111 -3.31 -7.99 8.28
N ASN A 112 -3.89 -8.87 9.08
CA ASN A 112 -4.28 -10.19 8.63
C ASN A 112 -5.81 -10.28 8.59
N ALA A 113 -6.32 -11.35 8.00
CA ALA A 113 -7.76 -11.61 7.96
C ALA A 113 -8.05 -12.83 8.85
N PRO A 114 -8.36 -12.63 10.15
CA PRO A 114 -8.56 -13.77 11.05
C PRO A 114 -9.78 -14.57 10.63
N PRO A 115 -9.67 -15.93 10.51
CA PRO A 115 -10.78 -16.76 10.06
C PRO A 115 -12.04 -16.61 10.89
N ALA A 116 -11.90 -16.38 12.20
CA ALA A 116 -13.03 -16.24 13.11
C ALA A 116 -13.92 -15.03 12.81
N MET A 117 -13.42 -14.07 12.05
CA MET A 117 -14.14 -12.84 11.70
C MET A 117 -14.70 -12.87 10.27
N GLN A 118 -14.49 -13.95 9.56
CA GLN A 118 -14.95 -14.05 8.17
C GLN A 118 -16.30 -14.76 8.04
#